data_10ab1624357996bb69721753eae426a1
#
_entry.id   10ab1624357996bb69721753eae426a1
#
_cell.length_a   1.000
_cell.length_b   1.000
_cell.length_c   1.000
_cell.angle_alpha   90.00
_cell.angle_beta   90.00
_cell.angle_gamma   90.00
#
_symmetry.space_group_name_H-M   'P 1'
#
loop_
_entity.id
_entity.type
_entity.pdbx_description
1 polymer ?
#
loop_
_entity_poly.entity_id
_entity_poly.type
_entity_poly.pdbx_seq_one_letter_code
_entity_poly.pdbx_strand_id
1 'polypeptide(L)'
;MKKLILLLFIQSAFSQIEKNIGDFQELKVLDGINVVLEKGEQNILKITGDNTENVVIVNKSGSLTIRMQLVKKLKGQNTVVKLTHKSRIFLIEAKEGATVISKDKTDQSTIYLKTASGGQIDLDIQTEKATATANSGGVINLKGTTFSFDAIVKSGSIVKAYELNSSQTKVKASSGGS
;
A
#
# COMPACT_ATOMS: atom_id res chain seq x y z
N MET A 1 4.42 60.53 7.31
CA MET A 1 4.56 59.33 8.21
C MET A 1 3.95 58.14 7.44
N LYS A 2 4.81 57.31 6.78
CA LYS A 2 4.37 56.12 6.04
C LYS A 2 4.29 54.94 7.02
N LYS A 3 3.08 54.41 7.28
CA LYS A 3 2.88 53.19 8.08
C LYS A 3 3.25 51.98 7.21
N LEU A 4 4.36 51.32 7.54
CA LEU A 4 4.78 50.05 6.97
C LEU A 4 3.93 48.95 7.61
N ILE A 5 2.98 48.39 6.85
CA ILE A 5 2.19 47.22 7.28
C ILE A 5 3.04 46.00 6.97
N LEU A 6 3.61 45.39 8.03
CA LEU A 6 4.33 44.13 7.97
C LEU A 6 3.31 42.98 7.89
N LEU A 7 3.08 42.43 6.69
CA LEU A 7 2.23 41.27 6.49
C LEU A 7 3.00 40.03 6.94
N LEU A 8 2.73 39.54 8.16
CA LEU A 8 3.23 38.24 8.62
C LEU A 8 2.50 37.12 7.85
N PHE A 9 3.17 36.50 6.89
CA PHE A 9 2.75 35.23 6.32
C PHE A 9 2.99 34.12 7.35
N ILE A 10 1.94 33.69 8.04
CA ILE A 10 1.96 32.47 8.86
C ILE A 10 1.93 31.29 7.87
N GLN A 11 3.10 30.76 7.53
CA GLN A 11 3.20 29.48 6.87
C GLN A 11 2.85 28.40 7.90
N SER A 12 1.67 27.82 7.80
CA SER A 12 1.31 26.59 8.51
C SER A 12 2.27 25.50 8.05
N ALA A 13 3.28 25.23 8.86
CA ALA A 13 4.17 24.09 8.66
C ALA A 13 3.33 22.81 8.92
N PHE A 14 2.77 22.22 7.86
CA PHE A 14 2.31 20.83 7.93
C PHE A 14 3.53 19.99 8.28
N SER A 15 3.48 19.31 9.41
CA SER A 15 4.53 18.39 9.84
C SER A 15 4.63 17.25 8.83
N GLN A 16 5.54 17.39 7.89
CA GLN A 16 5.87 16.37 6.90
C GLN A 16 7.10 15.63 7.40
N ILE A 17 6.94 14.35 7.75
CA ILE A 17 8.05 13.48 8.13
C ILE A 17 8.58 12.80 6.87
N GLU A 18 9.85 13.07 6.52
CA GLU A 18 10.54 12.39 5.42
C GLU A 18 11.62 11.47 5.98
N LYS A 19 11.70 10.22 5.48
CA LYS A 19 12.64 9.22 5.96
C LYS A 19 13.17 8.37 4.83
N ASN A 20 14.49 8.22 4.75
CA ASN A 20 15.13 7.18 3.93
C ASN A 20 15.05 5.83 4.66
N ILE A 21 14.63 4.77 3.95
CA ILE A 21 14.28 3.48 4.57
C ILE A 21 15.13 2.31 4.13
N GLY A 22 16.17 2.55 3.32
CA GLY A 22 16.99 1.48 2.76
C GLY A 22 16.25 0.60 1.75
N ASP A 23 16.89 -0.49 1.31
CA ASP A 23 16.32 -1.38 0.30
C ASP A 23 15.32 -2.36 0.93
N PHE A 24 14.23 -2.62 0.20
CA PHE A 24 13.20 -3.58 0.59
C PHE A 24 12.60 -4.22 -0.66
N GLN A 25 11.99 -5.38 -0.47
CA GLN A 25 11.32 -6.15 -1.52
C GLN A 25 9.95 -6.64 -1.08
N GLU A 26 9.64 -6.53 0.20
CA GLU A 26 8.33 -6.79 0.77
C GLU A 26 7.78 -5.53 1.44
N LEU A 27 6.49 -5.28 1.27
CA LEU A 27 5.77 -4.20 1.95
C LEU A 27 4.60 -4.77 2.75
N LYS A 28 4.54 -4.44 4.03
CA LYS A 28 3.43 -4.79 4.93
C LYS A 28 2.85 -3.53 5.55
N VAL A 29 1.56 -3.30 5.35
CA VAL A 29 0.85 -2.11 5.84
C VAL A 29 -0.31 -2.54 6.73
N LEU A 30 -0.42 -1.93 7.91
CA LEU A 30 -1.40 -2.29 8.92
C LEU A 30 -2.10 -1.05 9.51
N ASP A 31 -3.10 -1.30 10.37
CA ASP A 31 -3.71 -0.33 11.27
C ASP A 31 -4.42 0.85 10.60
N GLY A 32 -5.00 0.64 9.42
CA GLY A 32 -5.76 1.66 8.69
C GLY A 32 -4.91 2.68 7.93
N ILE A 33 -3.59 2.52 7.87
CA ILE A 33 -2.70 3.44 7.14
C ILE A 33 -2.95 3.32 5.63
N ASN A 34 -2.98 4.48 4.95
CA ASN A 34 -3.08 4.56 3.50
C ASN A 34 -1.69 4.76 2.89
N VAL A 35 -1.24 3.82 2.05
CA VAL A 35 0.04 3.92 1.35
C VAL A 35 -0.18 4.16 -0.12
N VAL A 36 0.48 5.19 -0.66
CA VAL A 36 0.55 5.50 -2.09
C VAL A 36 1.94 5.16 -2.58
N LEU A 37 2.05 4.14 -3.44
CA LEU A 37 3.31 3.74 -4.07
C LEU A 37 3.59 4.61 -5.29
N GLU A 38 4.85 4.96 -5.48
CA GLU A 38 5.33 5.71 -6.63
C GLU A 38 6.75 5.26 -6.98
N LYS A 39 7.04 5.01 -8.26
CA LYS A 39 8.40 4.68 -8.69
C LYS A 39 9.31 5.89 -8.60
N GLY A 40 10.60 5.68 -8.24
CA GLY A 40 11.62 6.72 -8.21
C GLY A 40 13.01 6.15 -8.02
N GLU A 41 13.98 7.04 -7.85
CA GLU A 41 15.40 6.69 -7.79
C GLU A 41 15.86 6.31 -6.37
N GLN A 42 15.05 6.58 -5.35
CA GLN A 42 15.37 6.36 -3.94
C GLN A 42 14.19 5.76 -3.18
N ASN A 43 14.49 5.11 -2.06
CA ASN A 43 13.48 4.58 -1.15
C ASN A 43 13.19 5.60 -0.06
N ILE A 44 12.14 6.41 -0.26
CA ILE A 44 11.78 7.52 0.62
C ILE A 44 10.32 7.41 1.04
N LEU A 45 10.07 7.60 2.33
CA LEU A 45 8.76 7.75 2.92
C LEU A 45 8.48 9.23 3.22
N LYS A 46 7.29 9.69 2.83
CA LYS A 46 6.70 10.96 3.30
C LYS A 46 5.39 10.66 3.99
N ILE A 47 5.27 11.08 5.24
CA ILE A 47 4.08 10.83 6.06
C ILE A 47 3.34 12.14 6.25
N THR A 48 2.02 12.12 6.03
CA THR A 48 1.12 13.27 6.18
C THR A 48 -0.21 12.83 6.79
N GLY A 49 -0.99 13.79 7.28
CA GLY A 49 -2.28 13.53 7.89
C GLY A 49 -2.22 13.45 9.41
N ASP A 50 -3.13 12.69 10.01
CA ASP A 50 -3.29 12.60 11.46
C ASP A 50 -2.37 11.54 12.06
N ASN A 51 -1.97 11.74 13.32
CA ASN A 51 -1.17 10.77 14.11
C ASN A 51 0.16 10.35 13.46
N THR A 52 0.76 11.21 12.65
CA THR A 52 2.01 10.94 11.92
C THR A 52 3.16 10.54 12.85
N GLU A 53 3.22 11.11 14.04
CA GLU A 53 4.21 10.82 15.10
C GLU A 53 4.07 9.40 15.69
N ASN A 54 2.92 8.77 15.49
CA ASN A 54 2.63 7.41 15.97
C ASN A 54 2.89 6.32 14.92
N VAL A 55 3.34 6.70 13.71
CA VAL A 55 3.69 5.74 12.66
C VAL A 55 5.03 5.09 12.97
N VAL A 56 5.02 3.77 13.03
CA VAL A 56 6.21 2.93 13.21
C VAL A 56 6.61 2.34 11.87
N ILE A 57 7.86 2.58 11.49
CA ILE A 57 8.44 2.08 10.24
C ILE A 57 9.61 1.17 10.62
N VAL A 58 9.53 -0.09 10.20
CA VAL A 58 10.57 -1.10 10.44
C VAL A 58 10.92 -1.75 9.12
N ASN A 59 12.19 -1.65 8.71
CA ASN A 59 12.73 -2.45 7.62
C ASN A 59 13.67 -3.50 8.21
N LYS A 60 13.27 -4.75 8.15
CA LYS A 60 14.06 -5.87 8.64
C LYS A 60 14.30 -6.87 7.52
N SER A 61 15.57 -7.05 7.14
CA SER A 61 15.98 -8.01 6.10
C SER A 61 15.19 -7.85 4.79
N GLY A 62 14.92 -6.61 4.38
CA GLY A 62 14.18 -6.31 3.14
C GLY A 62 12.65 -6.42 3.25
N SER A 63 12.09 -6.65 4.44
CA SER A 63 10.66 -6.60 4.71
C SER A 63 10.32 -5.29 5.43
N LEU A 64 9.75 -4.33 4.70
CA LEU A 64 9.30 -3.04 5.21
C LEU A 64 7.91 -3.18 5.82
N THR A 65 7.79 -2.87 7.09
CA THR A 65 6.51 -2.84 7.81
C THR A 65 6.17 -1.41 8.21
N ILE A 66 4.96 -0.96 7.87
CA ILE A 66 4.40 0.34 8.23
C ILE A 66 3.14 0.08 9.05
N ARG A 67 3.13 0.55 10.30
CA ARG A 67 2.03 0.34 11.23
C ARG A 67 1.92 1.48 12.24
N MET A 68 0.84 1.52 12.99
CA MET A 68 0.71 2.42 14.13
C MET A 68 1.41 1.86 15.37
N GLN A 69 1.72 2.72 16.33
CA GLN A 69 2.08 2.27 17.69
C GLN A 69 0.90 1.51 18.32
N LEU A 70 1.19 0.57 19.23
CA LEU A 70 0.17 -0.29 19.85
C LEU A 70 -0.98 0.50 20.51
N VAL A 71 -0.66 1.61 21.18
CA VAL A 71 -1.65 2.49 21.86
C VAL A 71 -2.55 3.26 20.87
N LYS A 72 -2.17 3.31 19.59
CA LYS A 72 -2.91 3.99 18.50
C LYS A 72 -3.31 3.02 17.39
N LYS A 73 -3.36 1.73 17.68
CA LYS A 73 -3.77 0.71 16.72
C LYS A 73 -5.12 1.07 16.08
N LEU A 74 -5.28 0.84 14.76
CA LEU A 74 -6.46 1.20 13.97
C LEU A 74 -6.79 2.70 13.92
N LYS A 75 -5.87 3.60 14.24
CA LYS A 75 -6.03 5.06 14.14
C LYS A 75 -5.31 5.67 12.93
N GLY A 76 -4.92 4.85 11.95
CA GLY A 76 -4.20 5.30 10.75
C GLY A 76 -5.08 5.76 9.59
N GLN A 77 -6.41 5.79 9.70
CA GLN A 77 -7.34 6.04 8.58
C GLN A 77 -7.10 7.37 7.83
N ASN A 78 -6.68 8.41 8.56
CA ASN A 78 -6.33 9.72 7.98
C ASN A 78 -4.82 9.90 7.84
N THR A 79 -4.03 8.85 8.06
CA THR A 79 -2.59 8.86 7.87
C THR A 79 -2.27 8.38 6.46
N VAL A 80 -1.58 9.22 5.71
CA VAL A 80 -1.16 8.89 4.33
C VAL A 80 0.36 8.82 4.28
N VAL A 81 0.85 7.70 3.75
CA VAL A 81 2.27 7.47 3.51
C VAL A 81 2.50 7.42 2.01
N LYS A 82 3.18 8.42 1.46
CA LYS A 82 3.72 8.36 0.11
C LYS A 82 5.05 7.61 0.17
N LEU A 83 5.10 6.45 -0.48
CA LEU A 83 6.27 5.60 -0.55
C LEU A 83 6.86 5.62 -1.95
N THR A 84 7.94 6.37 -2.13
CA THR A 84 8.77 6.31 -3.35
C THR A 84 9.71 5.13 -3.24
N HIS A 85 9.81 4.29 -4.28
CA HIS A 85 10.64 3.09 -4.27
C HIS A 85 11.41 2.92 -5.57
N LYS A 86 12.69 2.53 -5.47
CA LYS A 86 13.56 2.26 -6.61
C LYS A 86 13.52 0.80 -7.07
N SER A 87 13.29 -0.11 -6.15
CA SER A 87 13.36 -1.55 -6.39
C SER A 87 11.97 -2.15 -6.61
N ARG A 88 11.93 -3.34 -7.22
CA ARG A 88 10.71 -4.13 -7.36
C ARG A 88 10.23 -4.62 -5.98
N ILE A 89 8.91 -4.57 -5.77
CA ILE A 89 8.28 -5.08 -4.55
C ILE A 89 7.53 -6.35 -4.92
N PHE A 90 8.07 -7.51 -4.57
CA PHE A 90 7.46 -8.77 -4.95
C PHE A 90 6.31 -9.23 -4.05
N LEU A 91 6.25 -8.74 -2.80
CA LEU A 91 5.13 -9.00 -1.88
C LEU A 91 4.56 -7.69 -1.34
N ILE A 92 3.26 -7.51 -1.50
CA ILE A 92 2.49 -6.42 -0.88
C ILE A 92 1.42 -7.04 -0.01
N GLU A 93 1.39 -6.68 1.25
CA GLU A 93 0.41 -7.13 2.23
C GLU A 93 -0.28 -5.93 2.89
N ALA A 94 -1.64 -5.89 2.85
CA ALA A 94 -2.45 -4.89 3.53
C ALA A 94 -3.41 -5.58 4.50
N LYS A 95 -3.39 -5.16 5.77
CA LYS A 95 -4.20 -5.73 6.84
C LYS A 95 -4.81 -4.65 7.73
N GLU A 96 -5.80 -5.06 8.53
CA GLU A 96 -6.37 -4.23 9.60
C GLU A 96 -6.85 -2.87 9.07
N GLY A 97 -7.60 -2.90 7.95
CA GLY A 97 -8.16 -1.71 7.32
C GLY A 97 -7.17 -0.85 6.53
N ALA A 98 -5.91 -1.27 6.40
CA ALA A 98 -4.92 -0.53 5.63
C ALA A 98 -5.19 -0.60 4.12
N THR A 99 -4.78 0.44 3.40
CA THR A 99 -4.93 0.55 1.94
C THR A 99 -3.57 0.75 1.27
N VAL A 100 -3.33 0.02 0.18
CA VAL A 100 -2.15 0.21 -0.68
C VAL A 100 -2.62 0.44 -2.11
N ILE A 101 -2.25 1.58 -2.68
CA ILE A 101 -2.51 1.91 -4.09
C ILE A 101 -1.20 2.24 -4.79
N SER A 102 -1.07 1.96 -6.09
CA SER A 102 0.06 2.43 -6.90
C SER A 102 -0.40 3.45 -7.93
N LYS A 103 0.38 4.52 -8.09
CA LYS A 103 0.19 5.49 -9.17
C LYS A 103 0.75 4.96 -10.48
N ASP A 104 1.79 4.16 -10.40
CA ASP A 104 2.50 3.63 -11.54
C ASP A 104 2.09 2.19 -11.81
N LYS A 105 2.16 1.78 -13.08
CA LYS A 105 2.02 0.39 -13.45
C LYS A 105 3.18 -0.44 -12.84
N THR A 106 2.83 -1.51 -12.15
CA THR A 106 3.79 -2.45 -11.59
C THR A 106 4.25 -3.42 -12.67
N ASP A 107 5.47 -3.20 -13.19
CA ASP A 107 6.10 -4.01 -14.24
C ASP A 107 7.22 -4.85 -13.64
N GLN A 108 6.96 -6.18 -13.56
CA GLN A 108 7.91 -7.16 -13.02
C GLN A 108 7.45 -8.59 -13.29
N SER A 109 8.38 -9.59 -13.22
CA SER A 109 8.03 -10.98 -13.53
C SER A 109 7.00 -11.57 -12.58
N THR A 110 7.10 -11.33 -11.28
CA THR A 110 6.21 -11.96 -10.28
C THR A 110 5.78 -10.99 -9.20
N ILE A 111 4.48 -11.07 -8.81
CA ILE A 111 3.95 -10.33 -7.67
C ILE A 111 3.03 -11.20 -6.81
N TYR A 112 3.16 -11.06 -5.49
CA TYR A 112 2.29 -11.66 -4.49
C TYR A 112 1.53 -10.56 -3.75
N LEU A 113 0.21 -10.65 -3.74
CA LEU A 113 -0.68 -9.70 -3.09
C LEU A 113 -1.48 -10.41 -2.00
N LYS A 114 -1.48 -9.85 -0.81
CA LYS A 114 -2.20 -10.42 0.33
C LYS A 114 -3.03 -9.37 1.04
N THR A 115 -4.31 -9.65 1.27
CA THR A 115 -5.16 -8.81 2.10
C THR A 115 -5.85 -9.65 3.18
N ALA A 116 -6.03 -9.04 4.34
CA ALA A 116 -6.80 -9.63 5.42
C ALA A 116 -7.41 -8.55 6.33
N SER A 117 -8.43 -8.92 7.11
CA SER A 117 -9.02 -8.04 8.14
C SER A 117 -9.39 -6.64 7.59
N GLY A 118 -10.09 -6.61 6.46
CA GLY A 118 -10.53 -5.37 5.81
C GLY A 118 -9.44 -4.59 5.07
N GLY A 119 -8.22 -5.13 4.91
CA GLY A 119 -7.17 -4.50 4.12
C GLY A 119 -7.51 -4.43 2.63
N GLN A 120 -7.00 -3.43 1.92
CA GLN A 120 -7.27 -3.20 0.50
C GLN A 120 -5.98 -2.98 -0.29
N ILE A 121 -5.90 -3.58 -1.49
CA ILE A 121 -4.83 -3.36 -2.47
C ILE A 121 -5.46 -3.01 -3.82
N ASP A 122 -4.94 -1.97 -4.49
CA ASP A 122 -5.39 -1.53 -5.82
C ASP A 122 -4.18 -1.26 -6.71
N LEU A 123 -3.99 -2.10 -7.76
CA LEU A 123 -2.82 -2.04 -8.62
C LEU A 123 -3.15 -2.22 -10.11
N ASP A 124 -2.40 -1.50 -10.94
CA ASP A 124 -2.24 -1.78 -12.37
C ASP A 124 -0.96 -2.58 -12.56
N ILE A 125 -1.05 -3.80 -13.13
CA ILE A 125 0.09 -4.72 -13.24
C ILE A 125 0.40 -5.11 -14.67
N GLN A 126 1.68 -5.37 -14.91
CA GLN A 126 2.19 -6.06 -16.09
C GLN A 126 3.20 -7.10 -15.63
N THR A 127 2.80 -8.38 -15.59
CA THR A 127 3.59 -9.44 -14.95
C THR A 127 3.55 -10.74 -15.74
N GLU A 128 4.48 -11.63 -15.48
CA GLU A 128 4.39 -13.03 -15.94
C GLU A 128 3.49 -13.84 -15.00
N LYS A 129 3.61 -13.58 -13.67
CA LYS A 129 2.82 -14.27 -12.67
C LYS A 129 2.31 -13.32 -11.60
N ALA A 130 1.00 -13.34 -11.35
CA ALA A 130 0.37 -12.65 -10.25
C ALA A 130 -0.36 -13.65 -9.34
N THR A 131 -0.18 -13.52 -8.02
CA THR A 131 -0.91 -14.31 -7.03
C THR A 131 -1.63 -13.37 -6.07
N ALA A 132 -2.95 -13.50 -5.98
CA ALA A 132 -3.79 -12.71 -5.08
C ALA A 132 -4.38 -13.62 -3.98
N THR A 133 -4.15 -13.30 -2.72
CA THR A 133 -4.74 -13.99 -1.58
C THR A 133 -5.52 -12.99 -0.73
N ALA A 134 -6.85 -13.11 -0.73
CA ALA A 134 -7.72 -12.26 0.07
C ALA A 134 -8.44 -13.10 1.14
N ASN A 135 -8.47 -12.59 2.38
CA ASN A 135 -9.10 -13.27 3.51
C ASN A 135 -9.79 -12.26 4.45
N SER A 136 -10.77 -12.71 5.22
CA SER A 136 -11.39 -11.94 6.30
C SER A 136 -11.82 -10.51 5.88
N GLY A 137 -12.64 -10.41 4.85
CA GLY A 137 -13.14 -9.13 4.33
C GLY A 137 -12.09 -8.28 3.57
N GLY A 138 -10.91 -8.81 3.30
CA GLY A 138 -9.91 -8.12 2.50
C GLY A 138 -10.33 -7.95 1.04
N VAL A 139 -9.87 -6.90 0.38
CA VAL A 139 -10.20 -6.56 -1.02
C VAL A 139 -8.93 -6.41 -1.84
N ILE A 140 -8.89 -7.03 -3.03
CA ILE A 140 -7.82 -6.82 -4.01
C ILE A 140 -8.46 -6.42 -5.33
N ASN A 141 -8.09 -5.24 -5.86
CA ASN A 141 -8.49 -4.77 -7.18
C ASN A 141 -7.26 -4.84 -8.10
N LEU A 142 -7.41 -5.53 -9.23
CA LEU A 142 -6.33 -5.68 -10.22
C LEU A 142 -6.80 -5.32 -11.61
N LYS A 143 -5.95 -4.60 -12.34
CA LYS A 143 -6.11 -4.36 -13.76
C LYS A 143 -4.77 -4.52 -14.49
N GLY A 144 -4.80 -4.56 -15.82
CA GLY A 144 -3.61 -4.67 -16.65
C GLY A 144 -3.42 -6.05 -17.27
N THR A 145 -2.21 -6.62 -17.24
CA THR A 145 -1.89 -7.87 -17.93
C THR A 145 -1.01 -8.81 -17.11
N THR A 146 -1.27 -10.11 -17.20
CA THR A 146 -0.40 -11.14 -16.64
C THR A 146 -0.47 -12.42 -17.50
N PHE A 147 0.58 -13.22 -17.52
CA PHE A 147 0.48 -14.53 -18.19
C PHE A 147 -0.28 -15.52 -17.30
N SER A 148 0.02 -15.59 -16.00
CA SER A 148 -0.62 -16.50 -15.05
C SER A 148 -1.17 -15.76 -13.85
N PHE A 149 -2.45 -15.98 -13.55
CA PHE A 149 -3.15 -15.41 -12.40
C PHE A 149 -3.69 -16.49 -11.47
N ASP A 150 -3.21 -16.52 -10.22
CA ASP A 150 -3.71 -17.40 -9.17
C ASP A 150 -4.45 -16.56 -8.12
N ALA A 151 -5.73 -16.85 -7.86
CA ALA A 151 -6.52 -16.18 -6.83
C ALA A 151 -7.00 -17.16 -5.76
N ILE A 152 -6.84 -16.81 -4.49
CA ILE A 152 -7.38 -17.51 -3.33
C ILE A 152 -8.22 -16.51 -2.53
N VAL A 153 -9.54 -16.78 -2.43
CA VAL A 153 -10.49 -15.83 -1.84
C VAL A 153 -11.32 -16.54 -0.77
N LYS A 154 -11.25 -16.05 0.48
CA LYS A 154 -11.85 -16.72 1.63
C LYS A 154 -12.53 -15.75 2.59
N SER A 155 -13.50 -16.26 3.36
CA SER A 155 -14.06 -15.55 4.52
C SER A 155 -14.58 -14.14 4.19
N GLY A 156 -15.48 -14.06 3.19
CA GLY A 156 -16.14 -12.81 2.80
C GLY A 156 -15.22 -11.77 2.15
N SER A 157 -14.04 -12.18 1.67
CA SER A 157 -13.14 -11.29 0.94
C SER A 157 -13.48 -11.22 -0.55
N ILE A 158 -12.89 -10.27 -1.27
CA ILE A 158 -13.20 -10.00 -2.67
C ILE A 158 -11.91 -9.80 -3.47
N VAL A 159 -11.84 -10.44 -4.65
CA VAL A 159 -10.82 -10.16 -5.66
C VAL A 159 -11.52 -9.69 -6.94
N LYS A 160 -11.33 -8.41 -7.30
CA LYS A 160 -11.85 -7.82 -8.53
C LYS A 160 -10.75 -7.76 -9.57
N ALA A 161 -10.88 -8.52 -10.64
CA ALA A 161 -9.91 -8.61 -11.73
C ALA A 161 -10.59 -8.48 -13.10
N TYR A 162 -11.68 -7.69 -13.18
CA TYR A 162 -12.47 -7.54 -14.40
C TYR A 162 -11.68 -6.87 -15.55
N GLU A 163 -10.71 -6.03 -15.21
CA GLU A 163 -9.85 -5.34 -16.18
C GLU A 163 -8.44 -5.98 -16.25
N LEU A 164 -8.27 -7.21 -15.74
CA LEU A 164 -7.04 -7.96 -15.82
C LEU A 164 -7.08 -8.99 -16.96
N ASN A 165 -6.27 -8.79 -17.98
CA ASN A 165 -6.08 -9.78 -19.04
C ASN A 165 -5.07 -10.84 -18.60
N SER A 166 -5.47 -12.11 -18.56
CA SER A 166 -4.60 -13.24 -18.21
C SER A 166 -4.72 -14.39 -19.20
N SER A 167 -3.59 -15.02 -19.56
CA SER A 167 -3.58 -16.19 -20.43
C SER A 167 -4.01 -17.46 -19.68
N GLN A 168 -3.70 -17.54 -18.39
CA GLN A 168 -4.06 -18.65 -17.52
C GLN A 168 -4.60 -18.12 -16.19
N THR A 169 -5.76 -18.60 -15.78
CA THR A 169 -6.38 -18.19 -14.50
C THR A 169 -6.77 -19.40 -13.68
N LYS A 170 -6.40 -19.38 -12.39
CA LYS A 170 -6.84 -20.35 -11.39
C LYS A 170 -7.44 -19.62 -10.20
N VAL A 171 -8.69 -19.94 -9.88
CA VAL A 171 -9.40 -19.33 -8.75
C VAL A 171 -9.84 -20.41 -7.77
N LYS A 172 -9.62 -20.15 -6.48
CA LYS A 172 -10.15 -20.91 -5.37
C LYS A 172 -10.93 -19.97 -4.45
N ALA A 173 -12.26 -20.11 -4.43
CA ALA A 173 -13.12 -19.32 -3.55
C ALA A 173 -13.77 -20.25 -2.51
N SER A 174 -13.91 -19.77 -1.27
CA SER A 174 -14.56 -20.49 -0.19
C SER A 174 -15.09 -19.55 0.89
N SER A 175 -16.03 -20.02 1.70
CA SER A 175 -16.54 -19.27 2.87
C SER A 175 -17.03 -17.85 2.51
N GLY A 176 -17.81 -17.73 1.41
CA GLY A 176 -18.35 -16.45 0.95
C GLY A 176 -17.32 -15.52 0.26
N GLY A 177 -16.17 -16.01 -0.11
CA GLY A 177 -15.22 -15.26 -0.95
C GLY A 177 -15.69 -15.15 -2.40
N SER A 178 -15.45 -14.00 -3.07
CA SER A 178 -15.87 -13.73 -4.45
C SER A 178 -14.83 -12.95 -5.26
#